data_d8407a05973e9f1d3d93db118fd83655
#
_entry.id   d8407a05973e9f1d3d93db118fd83655
#
_cell.length_a   1.000
_cell.length_b   1.000
_cell.length_c   1.000
_cell.angle_alpha   90.00
_cell.angle_beta   90.00
_cell.angle_gamma   90.00
#
_symmetry.space_group_name_H-M   'P 1'
#
loop_
_entity.id
_entity.type
_entity.pdbx_description
1 polymer ?
#
loop_
_entity_poly.entity_id
_entity_poly.type
_entity_poly.pdbx_seq_one_letter_code
_entity_poly.pdbx_strand_id
1 'polypeptide(L)'
;PEVDVTKSLRNQKVNHQEGDMQVGYDQNPQFSPDGKYLTWVSMEHDGYESDLKRLCLYELATGKKSYVVNSDNLETDVNEYCWAPDSKSIFLTACWHATVRIYQVGLDRVVKQVTDDSWNDYGSLAVLNNKQLLASRHSMLNADDLYVITLAKKEKKAEVKAITDENGHIFSQLATPTVQQRWVKTTDGKQML
;
A
#
# COMPACT_ATOMS: atom_id res chain seq x y z
N PRO A 1 22.83 -18.30 11.80
CA PRO A 1 21.62 -19.04 12.11
C PRO A 1 20.44 -18.24 11.59
N GLU A 2 19.65 -18.85 10.70
CA GLU A 2 18.38 -18.30 10.24
C GLU A 2 17.45 -18.21 11.46
N VAL A 3 17.06 -17.01 11.81
CA VAL A 3 16.03 -16.78 12.82
C VAL A 3 14.71 -16.69 12.08
N ASP A 4 13.91 -17.76 12.14
CA ASP A 4 12.53 -17.70 11.65
C ASP A 4 11.70 -16.85 12.62
N VAL A 5 11.63 -15.56 12.34
CA VAL A 5 10.87 -14.57 13.14
C VAL A 5 9.38 -14.90 13.19
N THR A 6 8.86 -15.62 12.20
CA THR A 6 7.44 -16.01 12.16
C THR A 6 7.17 -17.14 13.16
N LYS A 7 8.12 -18.09 13.36
CA LYS A 7 8.01 -19.13 14.37
C LYS A 7 8.05 -18.62 15.80
N SER A 8 8.86 -17.60 16.07
CA SER A 8 8.87 -16.97 17.41
C SER A 8 7.53 -16.29 17.72
N LEU A 9 6.78 -15.90 16.69
CA LEU A 9 5.43 -15.37 16.75
C LEU A 9 4.40 -16.43 17.10
N ARG A 10 4.47 -17.59 16.50
CA ARG A 10 3.54 -18.71 16.70
C ARG A 10 3.54 -19.23 18.15
N ASN A 11 4.61 -19.04 18.90
CA ASN A 11 4.76 -19.54 20.27
C ASN A 11 4.45 -18.51 21.36
N GLN A 12 4.19 -17.25 21.01
CA GLN A 12 3.73 -16.29 21.99
C GLN A 12 2.22 -16.48 22.17
N LYS A 13 1.79 -16.90 23.38
CA LYS A 13 0.39 -16.81 23.80
C LYS A 13 0.01 -15.32 23.89
N VAL A 14 -0.32 -14.74 22.78
CA VAL A 14 -0.96 -13.45 22.74
C VAL A 14 -2.46 -13.73 22.94
N ASN A 15 -3.11 -13.07 23.89
CA ASN A 15 -4.57 -13.12 23.99
C ASN A 15 -5.16 -12.84 22.62
N HIS A 16 -5.94 -13.76 22.10
CA HIS A 16 -6.59 -13.65 20.80
C HIS A 16 -7.49 -12.41 20.80
N GLN A 17 -6.89 -11.26 20.56
CA GLN A 17 -7.59 -10.10 20.07
C GLN A 17 -7.37 -10.07 18.57
N GLU A 18 -8.35 -9.60 17.84
CA GLU A 18 -8.29 -9.34 16.42
C GLU A 18 -6.90 -8.84 16.05
N GLY A 19 -6.15 -9.60 15.23
CA GLY A 19 -4.80 -9.26 14.89
C GLY A 19 -3.70 -10.17 15.44
N ASP A 20 -4.03 -11.37 15.88
CA ASP A 20 -3.00 -12.34 16.22
C ASP A 20 -2.21 -12.75 14.98
N MET A 21 -0.93 -12.38 14.94
CA MET A 21 -0.02 -12.64 13.82
C MET A 21 0.46 -14.08 13.72
N GLN A 22 -0.32 -15.06 14.14
CA GLN A 22 0.19 -16.41 14.38
C GLN A 22 0.23 -17.32 13.17
N VAL A 23 -0.72 -17.22 12.27
CA VAL A 23 -0.87 -18.17 11.16
C VAL A 23 -1.43 -17.42 9.97
N GLY A 24 -0.63 -16.57 9.38
CA GLY A 24 -1.06 -15.83 8.21
C GLY A 24 -0.26 -16.21 6.98
N TYR A 25 -0.71 -15.76 5.86
CA TYR A 25 0.04 -15.79 4.63
C TYR A 25 0.96 -14.55 4.60
N ASP A 26 2.25 -14.77 4.93
CA ASP A 26 3.26 -13.74 5.07
C ASP A 26 4.03 -13.53 3.78
N GLN A 27 4.13 -12.28 3.30
CA GLN A 27 4.72 -11.91 2.01
C GLN A 27 5.63 -10.68 2.11
N ASN A 28 6.53 -10.55 1.13
CA ASN A 28 7.32 -9.35 0.87
C ASN A 28 8.05 -8.78 2.10
N PRO A 29 8.89 -9.56 2.81
CA PRO A 29 9.64 -9.05 3.94
C PRO A 29 10.68 -8.01 3.48
N GLN A 30 10.75 -6.89 4.20
CA GLN A 30 11.72 -5.82 3.94
C GLN A 30 12.30 -5.29 5.25
N PHE A 31 13.62 -5.10 5.28
CA PHE A 31 14.24 -4.33 6.35
C PHE A 31 14.10 -2.82 6.12
N SER A 32 13.96 -2.08 7.23
CA SER A 32 14.13 -0.64 7.17
C SER A 32 15.56 -0.28 6.73
N PRO A 33 15.79 0.85 6.04
CA PRO A 33 17.12 1.26 5.60
C PRO A 33 18.16 1.36 6.72
N ASP A 34 17.74 1.69 7.95
CA ASP A 34 18.61 1.76 9.12
C ASP A 34 18.81 0.39 9.83
N GLY A 35 18.18 -0.68 9.31
CA GLY A 35 18.32 -2.03 9.83
C GLY A 35 17.66 -2.27 11.19
N LYS A 36 16.79 -1.40 11.68
CA LYS A 36 16.16 -1.56 13.01
C LYS A 36 14.85 -2.31 12.99
N TYR A 37 14.17 -2.33 11.86
CA TYR A 37 12.85 -2.91 11.70
C TYR A 37 12.82 -3.92 10.55
N LEU A 38 12.00 -4.96 10.71
CA LEU A 38 11.55 -5.83 9.63
C LEU A 38 10.05 -5.62 9.44
N THR A 39 9.61 -5.42 8.21
CA THR A 39 8.20 -5.34 7.85
C THR A 39 7.82 -6.46 6.89
N TRP A 40 6.56 -6.85 6.89
CA TRP A 40 5.99 -7.80 5.94
C TRP A 40 4.48 -7.59 5.83
N VAL A 41 3.91 -8.03 4.72
CA VAL A 41 2.46 -8.09 4.54
C VAL A 41 1.95 -9.43 5.05
N SER A 42 0.87 -9.42 5.83
CA SER A 42 0.30 -10.62 6.42
C SER A 42 -1.22 -10.63 6.33
N MET A 43 -1.78 -11.77 5.93
CA MET A 43 -3.19 -12.10 6.11
C MET A 43 -3.38 -12.86 7.42
N GLU A 44 -4.58 -12.86 7.99
CA GLU A 44 -4.81 -13.47 9.31
C GLU A 44 -4.75 -15.00 9.26
N HIS A 45 -5.33 -15.59 8.22
CA HIS A 45 -5.40 -17.03 8.05
C HIS A 45 -4.72 -17.46 6.76
N ASP A 46 -4.02 -18.58 6.81
CA ASP A 46 -3.49 -19.23 5.62
C ASP A 46 -4.64 -19.83 4.78
N GLY A 47 -4.65 -19.50 3.48
CA GLY A 47 -5.68 -19.97 2.54
C GLY A 47 -7.01 -19.21 2.57
N TYR A 48 -7.10 -18.11 3.35
CA TYR A 48 -8.27 -17.22 3.36
C TYR A 48 -7.96 -15.95 2.55
N GLU A 49 -8.18 -16.01 1.26
CA GLU A 49 -7.87 -14.92 0.32
C GLU A 49 -8.73 -13.65 0.55
N SER A 50 -9.82 -13.76 1.32
CA SER A 50 -10.66 -12.63 1.70
C SER A 50 -10.16 -11.86 2.93
N ASP A 51 -9.13 -12.36 3.60
CA ASP A 51 -8.55 -11.67 4.75
C ASP A 51 -7.80 -10.41 4.34
N LEU A 52 -7.92 -9.38 5.16
CA LEU A 52 -7.23 -8.10 4.94
C LEU A 52 -5.71 -8.29 4.97
N LYS A 53 -5.03 -7.80 3.93
CA LYS A 53 -3.57 -7.74 3.86
C LYS A 53 -3.05 -6.57 4.68
N ARG A 54 -2.55 -6.88 5.86
CA ARG A 54 -2.04 -5.92 6.85
C ARG A 54 -0.55 -5.73 6.70
N LEU A 55 -0.01 -4.58 7.08
CA LEU A 55 1.44 -4.33 7.15
C LEU A 55 1.92 -4.50 8.60
N CYS A 56 2.72 -5.52 8.81
CA CYS A 56 3.31 -5.88 10.10
C CYS A 56 4.70 -5.25 10.25
N LEU A 57 5.11 -5.06 11.51
CA LEU A 57 6.42 -4.51 11.88
C LEU A 57 6.99 -5.29 13.07
N TYR A 58 8.25 -5.67 12.95
CA TYR A 58 9.06 -6.25 14.02
C TYR A 58 10.22 -5.31 14.33
N GLU A 59 10.33 -4.90 15.57
CA GLU A 59 11.46 -4.12 16.07
C GLU A 59 12.57 -5.06 16.56
N LEU A 60 13.72 -5.07 15.87
CA LEU A 60 14.79 -6.02 16.12
C LEU A 60 15.41 -5.89 17.53
N ALA A 61 15.50 -4.67 18.04
CA ALA A 61 16.12 -4.43 19.34
C ALA A 61 15.29 -4.96 20.51
N THR A 62 13.97 -4.92 20.41
CA THR A 62 13.05 -5.27 21.52
C THR A 62 12.31 -6.59 21.30
N GLY A 63 12.31 -7.10 20.07
CA GLY A 63 11.49 -8.23 19.67
C GLY A 63 9.98 -7.91 19.62
N LYS A 64 9.61 -6.63 19.73
CA LYS A 64 8.23 -6.20 19.71
C LYS A 64 7.64 -6.25 18.31
N LYS A 65 6.42 -6.74 18.23
CA LYS A 65 5.61 -6.76 17.03
C LYS A 65 4.44 -5.80 17.14
N SER A 66 4.08 -5.25 16.01
CA SER A 66 2.93 -4.36 15.88
C SER A 66 2.45 -4.32 14.45
N TYR A 67 1.26 -3.79 14.23
CA TYR A 67 0.79 -3.41 12.91
C TYR A 67 1.16 -1.97 12.62
N VAL A 68 1.68 -1.72 11.43
CA VAL A 68 1.78 -0.37 10.85
C VAL A 68 0.46 -0.02 10.20
N VAL A 69 -0.11 -0.98 9.45
CA VAL A 69 -1.42 -0.87 8.80
C VAL A 69 -2.27 -2.07 9.13
N ASN A 70 -3.50 -1.83 9.56
CA ASN A 70 -4.56 -2.80 9.74
C ASN A 70 -5.93 -2.09 9.61
N SER A 71 -7.04 -2.78 9.90
CA SER A 71 -8.40 -2.23 9.81
C SER A 71 -8.64 -0.93 10.61
N ASP A 72 -7.84 -0.67 11.67
CA ASP A 72 -8.03 0.54 12.48
C ASP A 72 -7.63 1.84 11.76
N ASN A 73 -6.70 1.76 10.79
CA ASN A 73 -6.16 2.95 10.13
C ASN A 73 -6.24 2.93 8.60
N LEU A 74 -6.48 1.75 7.99
CA LEU A 74 -6.72 1.62 6.56
C LEU A 74 -7.54 0.35 6.28
N GLU A 75 -8.82 0.48 5.96
CA GLU A 75 -9.78 -0.62 5.77
C GLU A 75 -9.67 -1.28 4.38
N THR A 76 -8.45 -1.42 3.86
CA THR A 76 -8.20 -2.03 2.56
C THR A 76 -6.84 -2.69 2.51
N ASP A 77 -6.64 -3.59 1.55
CA ASP A 77 -5.42 -4.34 1.38
C ASP A 77 -4.21 -3.45 1.11
N VAL A 78 -3.09 -3.78 1.74
CA VAL A 78 -1.77 -3.31 1.32
C VAL A 78 -1.30 -4.17 0.15
N ASN A 79 -1.24 -3.58 -1.06
CA ASN A 79 -0.83 -4.32 -2.27
C ASN A 79 0.69 -4.39 -2.38
N GLU A 80 1.35 -3.23 -2.33
CA GLU A 80 2.80 -3.07 -2.40
C GLU A 80 3.24 -2.05 -1.37
N TYR A 81 4.49 -2.13 -0.94
CA TYR A 81 5.06 -1.12 -0.06
C TYR A 81 6.57 -0.99 -0.23
N CYS A 82 7.10 0.16 0.19
CA CYS A 82 8.54 0.41 0.26
C CYS A 82 8.85 1.41 1.39
N TRP A 83 10.01 1.25 2.01
CA TRP A 83 10.47 2.14 3.05
C TRP A 83 10.91 3.50 2.52
N ALA A 84 10.60 4.58 3.23
CA ALA A 84 11.26 5.86 3.04
C ALA A 84 12.74 5.75 3.45
N PRO A 85 13.68 6.45 2.76
CA PRO A 85 15.11 6.32 3.04
C PRO A 85 15.51 6.75 4.45
N ASP A 86 14.70 7.55 5.11
CA ASP A 86 14.92 8.01 6.49
C ASP A 86 14.44 7.02 7.56
N SER A 87 13.87 5.87 7.16
CA SER A 87 13.33 4.83 8.04
C SER A 87 12.21 5.30 8.98
N LYS A 88 11.56 6.43 8.73
CA LYS A 88 10.50 6.98 9.58
C LYS A 88 9.10 6.72 9.06
N SER A 89 8.98 6.39 7.80
CA SER A 89 7.70 6.11 7.16
C SER A 89 7.84 5.08 6.04
N ILE A 90 6.69 4.58 5.61
CA ILE A 90 6.55 3.59 4.56
C ILE A 90 5.56 4.16 3.54
N PHE A 91 5.87 4.01 2.27
CA PHE A 91 4.92 4.25 1.17
C PHE A 91 4.28 2.93 0.77
N LEU A 92 3.01 2.96 0.46
CA LEU A 92 2.26 1.78 0.05
C LEU A 92 1.21 2.12 -1.00
N THR A 93 0.79 1.11 -1.75
CA THR A 93 -0.38 1.17 -2.62
C THR A 93 -1.54 0.41 -2.00
N ALA A 94 -2.73 0.98 -2.08
CA ALA A 94 -3.96 0.39 -1.58
C ALA A 94 -5.16 0.85 -2.42
N CYS A 95 -6.16 -0.03 -2.57
CA CYS A 95 -7.36 0.28 -3.33
C CYS A 95 -8.35 1.05 -2.47
N TRP A 96 -8.87 2.15 -3.00
CA TRP A 96 -9.96 2.90 -2.40
C TRP A 96 -10.91 3.43 -3.45
N HIS A 97 -12.19 3.10 -3.32
CA HIS A 97 -13.22 3.49 -4.29
C HIS A 97 -12.85 3.14 -5.74
N ALA A 98 -12.50 1.86 -5.97
CA ALA A 98 -12.14 1.30 -7.26
C ALA A 98 -10.89 1.91 -7.94
N THR A 99 -10.03 2.60 -7.19
CA THR A 99 -8.72 3.08 -7.69
C THR A 99 -7.61 2.73 -6.69
N VAL A 100 -6.45 2.35 -7.22
CA VAL A 100 -5.27 2.06 -6.41
C VAL A 100 -4.46 3.33 -6.24
N ARG A 101 -4.34 3.79 -5.00
CA ARG A 101 -3.69 5.06 -4.64
C ARG A 101 -2.41 4.82 -3.86
N ILE A 102 -1.55 5.84 -3.83
CA ILE A 102 -0.34 5.82 -3.01
C ILE A 102 -0.64 6.50 -1.67
N TYR A 103 -0.26 5.84 -0.60
CA TYR A 103 -0.33 6.33 0.77
C TYR A 103 1.06 6.37 1.39
N GLN A 104 1.23 7.21 2.39
CA GLN A 104 2.37 7.22 3.30
C GLN A 104 1.87 6.95 4.71
N VAL A 105 2.52 6.06 5.42
CA VAL A 105 2.24 5.76 6.82
C VAL A 105 3.49 5.95 7.66
N GLY A 106 3.37 6.68 8.77
CA GLY A 106 4.43 6.81 9.76
C GLY A 106 4.51 5.62 10.70
N LEU A 107 5.59 5.49 11.44
CA LEU A 107 5.68 4.51 12.54
C LEU A 107 4.70 4.83 13.69
N ASP A 108 4.14 6.03 13.73
CA ASP A 108 3.03 6.45 14.59
C ASP A 108 1.65 5.98 14.07
N ARG A 109 1.63 5.24 12.96
CA ARG A 109 0.45 4.69 12.29
C ARG A 109 -0.46 5.75 11.63
N VAL A 110 -0.02 6.99 11.51
CA VAL A 110 -0.78 8.02 10.80
C VAL A 110 -0.67 7.78 9.30
N VAL A 111 -1.81 7.49 8.66
CA VAL A 111 -1.91 7.27 7.20
C VAL A 111 -2.26 8.57 6.51
N LYS A 112 -1.53 8.89 5.44
CA LYS A 112 -1.77 10.06 4.58
C LYS A 112 -1.85 9.62 3.13
N GLN A 113 -2.88 10.04 2.42
CA GLN A 113 -2.96 9.84 0.98
C GLN A 113 -1.98 10.78 0.27
N VAL A 114 -1.11 10.23 -0.56
CA VAL A 114 -0.08 10.96 -1.32
C VAL A 114 -0.63 11.48 -2.65
N THR A 115 -1.25 10.59 -3.43
CA THR A 115 -1.84 10.93 -4.73
C THR A 115 -3.24 11.54 -4.58
N ASP A 116 -3.74 12.16 -5.64
CA ASP A 116 -5.10 12.72 -5.68
C ASP A 116 -6.19 11.63 -5.82
N ASP A 117 -7.43 12.07 -5.94
CA ASP A 117 -8.59 11.20 -6.13
C ASP A 117 -8.92 10.97 -7.62
N SER A 118 -7.92 11.10 -8.50
CA SER A 118 -8.07 10.84 -9.94
C SER A 118 -8.35 9.34 -10.21
N TRP A 119 -8.92 9.07 -11.39
CA TRP A 119 -9.26 7.72 -11.86
C TRP A 119 -8.04 6.98 -12.41
N ASN A 120 -6.99 6.93 -11.62
CA ASN A 120 -5.76 6.26 -11.97
C ASN A 120 -5.41 5.21 -10.91
N ASP A 121 -4.81 4.13 -11.38
CA ASP A 121 -4.28 3.06 -10.57
C ASP A 121 -2.74 3.14 -10.59
N TYR A 122 -2.14 3.06 -9.41
CA TYR A 122 -0.69 3.11 -9.23
C TYR A 122 -0.15 1.75 -8.82
N GLY A 123 0.98 1.35 -9.43
CA GLY A 123 1.70 0.11 -9.11
C GLY A 123 3.21 0.26 -9.29
N SER A 124 3.95 -0.83 -9.14
CA SER A 124 5.42 -0.87 -9.28
C SER A 124 6.11 0.24 -8.49
N LEU A 125 5.68 0.42 -7.22
CA LEU A 125 6.10 1.52 -6.37
C LEU A 125 7.55 1.40 -5.93
N ALA A 126 8.35 2.44 -6.17
CA ALA A 126 9.73 2.54 -5.73
C ALA A 126 10.06 3.94 -5.19
N VAL A 127 10.99 4.01 -4.25
CA VAL A 127 11.49 5.29 -3.73
C VAL A 127 12.75 5.69 -4.50
N LEU A 128 12.73 6.88 -5.12
CA LEU A 128 13.90 7.46 -5.77
C LEU A 128 14.80 8.21 -4.78
N ASN A 129 14.19 8.97 -3.89
CA ASN A 129 14.86 9.73 -2.83
C ASN A 129 13.85 10.21 -1.78
N ASN A 130 14.30 11.00 -0.80
CA ASN A 130 13.44 11.54 0.27
C ASN A 130 12.28 12.44 -0.20
N LYS A 131 12.20 12.78 -1.47
CA LYS A 131 11.19 13.69 -2.00
C LYS A 131 10.43 13.13 -3.19
N GLN A 132 10.88 12.02 -3.76
CA GLN A 132 10.35 11.51 -5.01
C GLN A 132 10.17 9.99 -4.97
N LEU A 133 9.06 9.56 -5.51
CA LEU A 133 8.75 8.16 -5.79
C LEU A 133 8.70 7.96 -7.31
N LEU A 134 8.89 6.72 -7.72
CA LEU A 134 8.59 6.22 -9.06
C LEU A 134 7.43 5.23 -8.93
N ALA A 135 6.47 5.29 -9.85
CA ALA A 135 5.42 4.29 -9.94
C ALA A 135 4.97 4.12 -11.40
N SER A 136 4.45 2.96 -11.74
CA SER A 136 3.60 2.82 -12.92
C SER A 136 2.23 3.43 -12.63
N ARG A 137 1.56 3.93 -13.66
CA ARG A 137 0.20 4.44 -13.58
C ARG A 137 -0.55 4.12 -14.84
N HIS A 138 -1.72 3.55 -14.66
CA HIS A 138 -2.68 3.34 -15.74
C HIS A 138 -4.09 3.83 -15.35
N SER A 139 -5.02 3.71 -16.26
CA SER A 139 -6.44 3.94 -16.02
C SER A 139 -7.27 3.06 -16.95
N MET A 140 -8.59 3.13 -16.85
CA MET A 140 -9.48 2.51 -17.85
C MET A 140 -9.29 3.08 -19.27
N LEU A 141 -8.60 4.21 -19.42
CA LEU A 141 -8.43 4.94 -20.67
C LEU A 141 -7.00 4.94 -21.19
N ASN A 142 -6.03 4.53 -20.40
CA ASN A 142 -4.61 4.57 -20.75
C ASN A 142 -3.90 3.34 -20.20
N ALA A 143 -2.98 2.79 -20.99
CA ALA A 143 -2.05 1.75 -20.54
C ALA A 143 -1.02 2.32 -19.53
N ASP A 144 -0.25 1.40 -18.93
CA ASP A 144 0.82 1.77 -18.01
C ASP A 144 1.89 2.63 -18.66
N ASP A 145 2.21 3.71 -17.98
CA ASP A 145 3.40 4.52 -18.16
C ASP A 145 4.08 4.77 -16.81
N LEU A 146 5.35 5.19 -16.84
CA LEU A 146 6.11 5.51 -15.64
C LEU A 146 5.95 6.98 -15.26
N TYR A 147 5.80 7.21 -13.97
CA TYR A 147 5.58 8.53 -13.39
C TYR A 147 6.51 8.78 -12.23
N VAL A 148 7.06 9.98 -12.17
CA VAL A 148 7.71 10.53 -10.97
C VAL A 148 6.65 11.27 -10.15
N ILE A 149 6.55 10.89 -8.87
CA ILE A 149 5.65 11.49 -7.90
C ILE A 149 6.50 12.32 -6.94
N THR A 150 6.40 13.64 -7.01
CA THR A 150 7.11 14.57 -6.12
C THR A 150 6.25 14.84 -4.90
N LEU A 151 6.75 14.42 -3.74
CA LEU A 151 6.06 14.55 -2.46
C LEU A 151 5.87 16.02 -2.08
N ALA A 152 4.63 16.37 -1.77
CA ALA A 152 4.32 17.74 -1.37
C ALA A 152 4.68 18.00 0.09
N LYS A 153 4.99 19.24 0.39
CA LYS A 153 5.12 19.72 1.77
C LYS A 153 3.73 20.03 2.33
N LYS A 154 3.47 19.56 3.56
CA LYS A 154 2.20 19.74 4.30
C LYS A 154 1.03 18.98 3.63
N GLU A 155 -0.21 19.45 3.79
CA GLU A 155 -1.47 18.79 3.39
C GLU A 155 -1.79 18.83 1.89
N LYS A 156 -0.86 19.21 1.04
CA LYS A 156 -1.06 19.20 -0.42
C LYS A 156 -0.85 17.81 -0.99
N LYS A 157 -1.56 17.49 -2.07
CA LYS A 157 -1.32 16.28 -2.86
C LYS A 157 0.00 16.40 -3.63
N ALA A 158 0.61 15.25 -3.94
CA ALA A 158 1.86 15.18 -4.68
C ALA A 158 1.68 15.69 -6.12
N GLU A 159 2.75 16.22 -6.69
CA GLU A 159 2.85 16.47 -8.13
C GLU A 159 3.22 15.18 -8.84
N VAL A 160 2.46 14.81 -9.88
CA VAL A 160 2.63 13.58 -10.64
C VAL A 160 3.01 13.93 -12.08
N LYS A 161 4.19 13.49 -12.54
CA LYS A 161 4.72 13.79 -13.86
C LYS A 161 5.09 12.53 -14.61
N ALA A 162 4.54 12.32 -15.80
CA ALA A 162 4.92 11.25 -16.71
C ALA A 162 6.38 11.40 -17.14
N ILE A 163 7.11 10.28 -17.21
CA ILE A 163 8.45 10.19 -17.76
C ILE A 163 8.55 9.26 -18.97
N THR A 164 7.49 8.48 -19.24
CA THR A 164 7.30 7.74 -20.48
C THR A 164 5.97 8.11 -21.12
N ASP A 165 5.82 7.81 -22.41
CA ASP A 165 4.59 7.94 -23.21
C ASP A 165 4.64 6.89 -24.33
N GLU A 166 4.67 5.61 -23.91
CA GLU A 166 4.91 4.50 -24.85
C GLU A 166 3.72 4.27 -25.80
N ASN A 167 2.50 4.52 -25.32
CA ASN A 167 1.28 4.24 -26.06
C ASN A 167 0.52 5.50 -26.54
N GLY A 168 1.01 6.71 -26.26
CA GLY A 168 0.33 7.95 -26.59
C GLY A 168 0.05 8.11 -28.09
N HIS A 169 0.96 7.64 -28.95
CA HIS A 169 0.78 7.66 -30.40
C HIS A 169 -0.37 6.78 -30.88
N ILE A 170 -0.73 5.72 -30.15
CA ILE A 170 -1.89 4.85 -30.43
C ILE A 170 -3.14 5.50 -29.86
N PHE A 171 -3.12 5.86 -28.57
CA PHE A 171 -4.29 6.41 -27.88
C PHE A 171 -4.80 7.72 -28.49
N SER A 172 -3.89 8.55 -29.05
CA SER A 172 -4.26 9.78 -29.76
C SER A 172 -5.12 9.56 -31.01
N GLN A 173 -5.13 8.32 -31.54
CA GLN A 173 -5.91 7.95 -32.73
C GLN A 173 -7.22 7.23 -32.40
N LEU A 174 -7.47 6.92 -31.14
CA LEU A 174 -8.65 6.21 -30.67
C LEU A 174 -9.73 7.16 -30.16
N ALA A 175 -10.99 6.79 -30.40
CA ALA A 175 -12.10 7.45 -29.73
C ALA A 175 -12.09 7.11 -28.24
N THR A 176 -11.91 8.11 -27.39
CA THR A 176 -11.84 7.93 -25.94
C THR A 176 -13.26 7.82 -25.36
N PRO A 177 -13.61 6.72 -24.68
CA PRO A 177 -14.90 6.60 -24.00
C PRO A 177 -14.95 7.50 -22.76
N THR A 178 -16.17 7.73 -22.27
CA THR A 178 -16.39 8.44 -21.01
C THR A 178 -16.58 7.44 -19.88
N VAL A 179 -15.79 7.54 -18.82
CA VAL A 179 -15.92 6.76 -17.60
C VAL A 179 -16.65 7.58 -16.54
N GLN A 180 -17.64 6.98 -15.89
CA GLN A 180 -18.44 7.62 -14.84
C GLN A 180 -18.50 6.73 -13.61
N GLN A 181 -18.32 7.31 -12.45
CA GLN A 181 -18.57 6.66 -11.17
C GLN A 181 -20.08 6.57 -10.91
N ARG A 182 -20.53 5.40 -10.45
CA ARG A 182 -21.91 5.20 -10.02
C ARG A 182 -21.97 4.46 -8.70
N TRP A 183 -22.59 5.08 -7.73
CA TRP A 183 -22.92 4.43 -6.47
C TRP A 183 -24.31 3.81 -6.55
N VAL A 184 -24.39 2.54 -6.21
CA VAL A 184 -25.66 1.78 -6.23
C VAL A 184 -25.95 1.30 -4.81
N LYS A 185 -27.19 1.49 -4.36
CA LYS A 185 -27.65 0.98 -3.08
C LYS A 185 -27.89 -0.53 -3.21
N THR A 186 -27.27 -1.30 -2.34
CA THR A 186 -27.44 -2.75 -2.26
C THR A 186 -28.70 -3.14 -1.49
N THR A 187 -29.14 -4.41 -1.59
CA THR A 187 -30.35 -4.90 -0.93
C THR A 187 -30.28 -4.84 0.61
N ASP A 188 -29.07 -4.88 1.18
CA ASP A 188 -28.81 -4.72 2.61
C ASP A 188 -28.65 -3.24 3.04
N GLY A 189 -28.86 -2.29 2.10
CA GLY A 189 -28.85 -0.86 2.35
C GLY A 189 -27.48 -0.18 2.30
N LYS A 190 -26.40 -0.92 1.99
CA LYS A 190 -25.07 -0.36 1.82
C LYS A 190 -24.92 0.34 0.47
N GLN A 191 -23.83 1.06 0.29
CA GLN A 191 -23.46 1.67 -0.99
C GLN A 191 -22.34 0.83 -1.63
N MET A 192 -22.52 0.49 -2.89
CA MET A 192 -21.52 -0.17 -3.73
C MET A 192 -21.16 0.74 -4.89
N LEU A 193 -19.86 0.86 -5.17
CA LEU A 193 -19.32 1.54 -6.34
C LEU A 193 -19.27 0.59 -7.52
#